data_70fedc2cea7a31e15c7e8411c2790be4
#
_entry.id   70fedc2cea7a31e15c7e8411c2790be4
#
_cell.length_a   1.000
_cell.length_b   1.000
_cell.length_c   1.000
_cell.angle_alpha   90.00
_cell.angle_beta   90.00
_cell.angle_gamma   90.00
#
_symmetry.space_group_name_H-M   'P 1'
#
loop_
_entity.id
_entity.type
_entity.pdbx_description
1 polymer ?
#
loop_
_entity_poly.entity_id
_entity_poly.type
_entity_poly.pdbx_seq_one_letter_code
_entity_poly.pdbx_strand_id
1 'polypeptide(L)' 'MTDYSENYLKIQKLLKSYHHATLKWDYEKATKIAHELADETIRLEIASVKALKDQWING' A
#
# COMPACT_ATOMS: atom_id res chain seq x y z
N MET A 1 -1.21 -3.50 -18.87
CA MET A 1 -2.03 -4.01 -17.77
C MET A 1 -1.34 -3.76 -16.45
N THR A 2 -2.01 -3.11 -15.52
CA THR A 2 -1.39 -2.75 -14.26
C THR A 2 -1.54 -3.90 -13.26
N ASP A 3 -0.43 -4.49 -12.86
CA ASP A 3 -0.46 -5.58 -11.90
C ASP A 3 -0.36 -4.99 -10.48
N TYR A 4 -1.44 -5.10 -9.73
CA TYR A 4 -1.50 -4.62 -8.36
C TYR A 4 -1.01 -5.65 -7.33
N SER A 5 -0.67 -6.87 -7.78
CA SER A 5 -0.31 -7.97 -6.89
C SER A 5 0.90 -7.64 -6.02
N GLU A 6 1.92 -7.03 -6.58
CA GLU A 6 3.12 -6.64 -5.83
C GLU A 6 2.78 -5.62 -4.75
N ASN A 7 1.98 -4.61 -5.08
CA ASN A 7 1.55 -3.61 -4.11
C ASN A 7 0.72 -4.25 -3.00
N TYR A 8 -0.18 -5.14 -3.36
CA TYR A 8 -1.03 -5.83 -2.39
C TYR A 8 -0.21 -6.65 -1.41
N LEU A 9 0.73 -7.45 -1.91
CA LEU A 9 1.59 -8.28 -1.06
C LEU A 9 2.47 -7.42 -0.15
N LYS A 10 2.99 -6.34 -0.68
CA LYS A 10 3.84 -5.42 0.08
C LYS A 10 3.05 -4.74 1.20
N ILE A 11 1.82 -4.32 0.91
CA ILE A 11 0.92 -3.73 1.90
C ILE A 11 0.61 -4.74 3.01
N GLN A 12 0.35 -6.00 2.65
CA GLN A 12 0.10 -7.05 3.64
C GLN A 12 1.30 -7.23 4.58
N LYS A 13 2.50 -7.28 4.03
CA LYS A 13 3.72 -7.41 4.83
C LYS A 13 3.91 -6.23 5.76
N LEU A 14 3.68 -5.02 5.25
CA LEU A 14 3.81 -3.80 6.05
C LEU A 14 2.77 -3.76 7.18
N LEU A 15 1.55 -4.20 6.91
CA LEU A 15 0.51 -4.27 7.94
C LEU A 15 0.89 -5.23 9.06
N LYS A 16 1.43 -6.39 8.72
CA LYS A 16 1.90 -7.36 9.72
C LYS A 16 3.04 -6.77 10.54
N SER A 17 4.00 -6.14 9.89
CA SER A 17 5.12 -5.51 10.57
C SER A 17 4.66 -4.38 11.49
N TYR A 18 3.70 -3.57 11.04
CA TYR A 18 3.11 -2.52 11.84
C TYR A 18 2.45 -3.08 13.10
N HIS A 19 1.65 -4.13 12.93
CA HIS A 19 0.98 -4.78 14.04
C HIS A 19 1.99 -5.30 15.08
N HIS A 20 3.05 -5.96 14.60
CA HIS A 20 4.12 -6.45 15.47
C HIS A 20 4.81 -5.32 16.23
N ALA A 21 5.10 -4.22 15.54
CA ALA A 21 5.75 -3.07 16.17
C ALA A 21 4.88 -2.46 17.26
N THR A 22 3.57 -2.35 17.02
CA THR A 22 2.63 -1.80 18.01
C THR A 22 2.49 -2.73 19.21
N LEU A 23 2.49 -4.04 19.01
CA LEU A 23 2.43 -5.01 20.10
C LEU A 23 3.65 -4.93 21.00
N LYS A 24 4.80 -4.58 20.45
CA LYS A 24 6.05 -4.43 21.19
C LYS A 24 6.26 -3.01 21.72
N TRP A 25 5.27 -2.12 21.53
CA TRP A 25 5.34 -0.72 21.95
C TRP A 25 6.47 0.05 21.26
N ASP A 26 6.90 -0.42 20.08
CA ASP A 26 7.94 0.24 19.30
C ASP A 26 7.28 1.21 18.31
N TYR A 27 6.90 2.37 18.83
CA TYR A 27 6.18 3.37 18.04
C TYR A 27 7.05 4.07 16.99
N GLU A 28 8.35 4.12 17.24
CA GLU A 28 9.29 4.68 16.28
C GLU A 28 9.31 3.84 15.01
N LYS A 29 9.44 2.53 15.18
CA LYS A 29 9.40 1.58 14.06
C LYS A 29 8.03 1.56 13.40
N ALA A 30 6.97 1.60 14.21
CA ALA A 30 5.61 1.62 13.70
C ALA A 30 5.36 2.85 12.83
N THR A 31 5.89 4.00 13.22
CA THR A 31 5.75 5.24 12.45
C THR A 31 6.45 5.13 11.09
N LYS A 32 7.64 4.55 11.07
CA LYS A 32 8.37 4.33 9.82
C LYS A 32 7.60 3.39 8.89
N ILE A 33 7.05 2.32 9.45
CA ILE A 33 6.27 1.35 8.67
C ILE A 33 5.00 2.01 8.13
N ALA A 34 4.34 2.83 8.96
CA ALA A 34 3.14 3.56 8.53
C ALA A 34 3.45 4.49 7.35
N HIS A 35 4.63 5.12 7.36
CA HIS A 35 5.09 5.99 6.27
C HIS A 35 5.25 5.20 4.96
N GLU A 36 5.88 4.05 5.04
CA GLU A 36 6.04 3.18 3.87
C GLU A 36 4.69 2.68 3.36
N LEU A 37 3.79 2.39 4.29
CA LEU A 37 2.44 1.94 3.96
C LEU A 37 1.68 3.01 3.22
N ALA A 38 1.80 4.26 3.66
CA ALA A 38 1.16 5.40 2.99
C ALA A 38 1.68 5.54 1.55
N ASP A 39 2.98 5.40 1.35
CA ASP A 39 3.57 5.46 0.01
C ASP A 39 3.01 4.37 -0.90
N GLU A 40 2.90 3.15 -0.40
CA GLU A 40 2.37 2.03 -1.19
C GLU A 40 0.89 2.20 -1.50
N THR A 41 0.11 2.74 -0.56
CA THR A 41 -1.31 2.99 -0.81
C THR A 41 -1.52 4.10 -1.83
N ILE A 42 -0.67 5.13 -1.84
CA ILE A 42 -0.71 6.18 -2.85
C ILE A 42 -0.44 5.58 -4.24
N ARG A 43 0.55 4.70 -4.35
CA ARG A 43 0.85 4.03 -5.61
C ARG A 43 -0.32 3.18 -6.09
N LEU A 44 -0.98 2.50 -5.15
CA LEU A 44 -2.15 1.69 -5.46
C LEU A 44 -3.29 2.58 -5.95
N GLU A 45 -3.50 3.73 -5.32
CA GLU A 45 -4.51 4.70 -5.74
C GLU A 45 -4.25 5.21 -7.15
N ILE A 46 -3.00 5.57 -7.45
CA ILE A 46 -2.61 6.05 -8.78
C ILE A 46 -2.89 4.97 -9.83
N ALA A 47 -2.53 3.73 -9.54
CA ALA A 47 -2.78 2.61 -10.45
C ALA A 47 -4.28 2.39 -10.68
N SER A 48 -5.09 2.53 -9.63
CA SER A 48 -6.53 2.35 -9.71
C SER A 48 -7.18 3.46 -10.54
N VAL A 49 -6.75 4.70 -10.34
CA VAL A 49 -7.26 5.85 -11.10
C VAL A 49 -6.91 5.69 -12.58
N LYS A 50 -5.70 5.26 -12.85
CA LYS A 50 -5.25 5.04 -14.23
C LYS A 50 -6.07 3.95 -14.91
N ALA A 51 -6.32 2.85 -14.22
CA ALA A 51 -7.12 1.75 -14.73
C ALA A 51 -8.56 2.20 -14.99
N LEU A 52 -9.12 3.02 -14.10
CA LEU A 52 -10.47 3.55 -14.26
C LEU A 52 -10.57 4.45 -15.48
N LYS A 53 -9.59 5.33 -15.69
CA LYS A 53 -9.54 6.19 -16.87
C LYS A 53 -9.45 5.39 -18.15
N ASP A 54 -8.60 4.37 -18.18
CA ASP A 54 -8.46 3.49 -19.33
C ASP A 54 -9.78 2.80 -19.65
N GLN A 55 -10.50 2.36 -18.64
CA GLN A 55 -11.80 1.73 -18.81
C GLN A 55 -12.82 2.70 -19.41
N TRP A 56 -12.80 3.96 -18.96
CA TRP A 56 -13.75 4.97 -19.44
C TRP A 56 -13.46 5.37 -20.90
N ILE A 57 -12.19 5.45 -21.25
CA ILE A 57 -11.80 5.85 -22.62
C ILE A 57 -12.06 4.71 -23.61
N ASN A 58 -11.82 3.48 -23.20
CA ASN A 58 -11.91 2.31 -24.08
C ASN A 58 -13.26 1.56 -23.97
N GLY A 59 -14.05 1.95 -23.03
CA GLY A 59 -15.36 1.33 -22.82
C GLY A 59 -16.47 2.25 -23.27
#